data_65d51e822d4fa65b401931a75a736193
#
_entry.id   65d51e822d4fa65b401931a75a736193
#
_cell.length_a   1.000
_cell.length_b   1.000
_cell.length_c   1.000
_cell.angle_alpha   90.00
_cell.angle_beta   90.00
_cell.angle_gamma   90.00
#
_symmetry.space_group_name_H-M   'P 1'
#
loop_
_entity.id
_entity.type
_entity.pdbx_description
1 polymer ?
#
loop_
_entity_poly.entity_id
_entity_poly.type
_entity_poly.pdbx_seq_one_letter_code
_entity_poly.pdbx_strand_id
1 'polypeptide(L)'
;LPKWLDKVEDTSFKYSGISWWRAPLQWTATTNAKYYGKYIRSAYVIKSGDGSQTATWKIPVPEAGQYELYYHVFKDDELRWNDRLQGEYHFRVAYDSEMEDAYINLRKANEGWEQLGTYYFSADTVRVMLTDECKLRSVTADAVKIVKR
;
A
#
# COMPACT_ATOMS: atom_id res chain seq x y z
N LEU A 1 -2.72 -19.15 4.33
CA LEU A 1 -3.50 -17.91 4.53
C LEU A 1 -3.43 -17.46 5.99
N PRO A 2 -3.48 -16.16 6.24
CA PRO A 2 -3.60 -15.66 7.60
C PRO A 2 -4.88 -16.18 8.27
N LYS A 3 -4.82 -16.41 9.57
CA LYS A 3 -5.97 -16.98 10.31
C LYS A 3 -7.24 -16.14 10.21
N TRP A 4 -7.10 -14.82 10.17
CA TRP A 4 -8.27 -13.96 10.06
C TRP A 4 -8.97 -14.13 8.71
N LEU A 5 -8.21 -14.38 7.67
CA LEU A 5 -8.75 -14.56 6.32
C LEU A 5 -9.53 -15.88 6.24
N ASP A 6 -9.00 -16.94 6.84
CA ASP A 6 -9.68 -18.23 6.89
C ASP A 6 -11.05 -18.11 7.58
N LYS A 7 -11.09 -17.40 8.69
CA LYS A 7 -12.35 -17.19 9.41
C LYS A 7 -13.36 -16.40 8.61
N VAL A 8 -12.90 -15.38 7.90
CA VAL A 8 -13.77 -14.55 7.07
C VAL A 8 -14.36 -15.38 5.93
N GLU A 9 -13.55 -16.17 5.27
CA GLU A 9 -13.99 -17.02 4.18
C GLU A 9 -15.04 -18.04 4.66
N ASP A 10 -14.78 -18.70 5.77
CA ASP A 10 -15.70 -19.64 6.35
C ASP A 10 -17.06 -18.99 6.64
N THR A 11 -17.03 -17.81 7.21
CA THR A 11 -18.26 -17.08 7.52
C THR A 11 -19.02 -16.71 6.27
N SER A 12 -18.32 -16.23 5.24
CA SER A 12 -18.95 -15.83 3.98
C SER A 12 -19.69 -16.99 3.32
N PHE A 13 -19.07 -18.14 3.26
CA PHE A 13 -19.65 -19.30 2.63
C PHE A 13 -20.85 -19.84 3.38
N LYS A 14 -20.82 -19.79 4.69
CA LYS A 14 -21.89 -20.37 5.50
C LYS A 14 -23.19 -19.59 5.45
N TYR A 15 -23.13 -18.28 5.35
CA TYR A 15 -24.29 -17.48 5.70
C TYR A 15 -25.00 -16.81 4.54
N SER A 16 -24.34 -16.56 3.43
CA SER A 16 -25.07 -15.76 2.45
C SER A 16 -24.52 -15.77 1.05
N GLY A 17 -23.31 -16.21 0.84
CA GLY A 17 -22.63 -15.92 -0.41
C GLY A 17 -22.29 -14.44 -0.57
N ILE A 18 -22.62 -13.59 0.40
CA ILE A 18 -22.19 -12.20 0.46
C ILE A 18 -20.86 -12.16 1.17
N SER A 19 -19.92 -11.35 0.65
CA SER A 19 -18.64 -11.20 1.29
C SER A 19 -18.78 -10.49 2.64
N TRP A 20 -18.37 -11.15 3.69
CA TRP A 20 -18.30 -10.59 5.03
C TRP A 20 -16.89 -10.18 5.40
N TRP A 21 -16.02 -10.00 4.41
CA TRP A 21 -14.65 -9.60 4.68
C TRP A 21 -14.62 -8.27 5.41
N ARG A 22 -13.87 -8.24 6.49
CA ARG A 22 -13.63 -7.03 7.27
C ARG A 22 -12.15 -6.75 7.28
N ALA A 23 -11.79 -5.48 7.04
CA ALA A 23 -10.40 -5.07 7.10
C ALA A 23 -9.85 -5.27 8.51
N PRO A 24 -8.65 -5.84 8.65
CA PRO A 24 -8.05 -6.05 9.96
C PRO A 24 -7.67 -4.74 10.63
N LEU A 25 -7.65 -4.72 11.96
CA LEU A 25 -7.32 -3.53 12.73
C LEU A 25 -5.82 -3.26 12.81
N GLN A 26 -5.00 -4.22 12.41
CA GLN A 26 -3.55 -4.10 12.37
C GLN A 26 -3.07 -4.56 11.01
N TRP A 27 -1.86 -4.12 10.63
CA TRP A 27 -1.27 -4.56 9.37
C TRP A 27 -1.17 -6.08 9.35
N THR A 28 -1.83 -6.70 8.39
CA THR A 28 -1.94 -8.15 8.28
C THR A 28 -1.65 -8.58 6.85
N ALA A 29 -0.84 -9.64 6.71
CA ALA A 29 -0.49 -10.16 5.38
C ALA A 29 -1.72 -10.79 4.71
N THR A 30 -1.82 -10.56 3.42
CA THR A 30 -2.87 -11.16 2.57
C THR A 30 -2.26 -11.49 1.21
N THR A 31 -2.96 -12.27 0.41
CA THR A 31 -2.50 -12.67 -0.92
C THR A 31 -3.51 -12.31 -1.99
N ASN A 32 -3.00 -11.92 -3.16
CA ASN A 32 -3.84 -11.63 -4.32
C ASN A 32 -2.96 -11.71 -5.57
N ALA A 33 -3.51 -12.20 -6.68
CA ALA A 33 -2.78 -12.32 -7.93
C ALA A 33 -2.31 -10.96 -8.48
N LYS A 34 -2.98 -9.87 -8.08
CA LYS A 34 -2.64 -8.51 -8.51
C LYS A 34 -1.52 -7.87 -7.70
N TYR A 35 -1.14 -8.45 -6.56
CA TYR A 35 -0.04 -7.92 -5.76
C TYR A 35 1.30 -8.23 -6.44
N TYR A 36 2.31 -7.44 -6.07
CA TYR A 36 3.65 -7.66 -6.57
C TYR A 36 4.25 -8.93 -5.96
N GLY A 37 4.92 -9.72 -6.77
CA GLY A 37 5.63 -10.92 -6.33
C GLY A 37 5.80 -11.91 -7.45
N LYS A 38 6.77 -12.82 -7.31
CA LYS A 38 7.09 -13.78 -8.35
C LYS A 38 6.34 -15.10 -8.15
N TYR A 39 6.38 -15.65 -6.94
CA TYR A 39 5.75 -16.92 -6.60
C TYR A 39 4.59 -16.74 -5.64
N ILE A 40 4.84 -16.06 -4.53
CA ILE A 40 3.81 -15.70 -3.57
C ILE A 40 3.57 -14.20 -3.69
N ARG A 41 2.37 -13.83 -4.12
CA ARG A 41 2.01 -12.43 -4.28
C ARG A 41 1.24 -11.99 -3.05
N SER A 42 1.94 -11.26 -2.18
CA SER A 42 1.40 -10.87 -0.89
C SER A 42 1.60 -9.39 -0.65
N ALA A 43 0.74 -8.84 0.19
CA ALA A 43 0.81 -7.46 0.65
C ALA A 43 0.28 -7.42 2.07
N TYR A 44 0.42 -6.28 2.73
CA TYR A 44 -0.18 -6.05 4.04
C TYR A 44 -1.38 -5.14 3.90
N VAL A 45 -2.41 -5.39 4.67
CA VAL A 45 -3.65 -4.60 4.64
C VAL A 45 -4.04 -4.22 6.05
N ILE A 46 -4.63 -3.03 6.19
CA ILE A 46 -5.16 -2.54 7.46
C ILE A 46 -6.46 -1.78 7.17
N LYS A 47 -7.36 -1.77 8.16
CA LYS A 47 -8.52 -0.89 8.11
C LYS A 47 -8.06 0.56 8.12
N SER A 48 -8.65 1.39 7.28
CA SER A 48 -8.34 2.82 7.23
C SER A 48 -8.58 3.49 8.58
N GLY A 49 -7.75 4.45 8.91
CA GLY A 49 -7.77 5.14 10.18
C GLY A 49 -7.36 6.61 10.04
N ASP A 50 -6.73 7.12 11.08
CA ASP A 50 -6.39 8.54 11.21
C ASP A 50 -4.96 8.88 10.82
N GLY A 51 -4.20 7.91 10.33
CA GLY A 51 -2.80 8.11 9.95
C GLY A 51 -1.81 7.72 11.04
N SER A 52 -2.28 7.20 12.16
CA SER A 52 -1.41 6.83 13.29
C SER A 52 -0.69 5.50 13.07
N GLN A 53 -1.19 4.65 12.20
CA GLN A 53 -0.56 3.37 11.88
C GLN A 53 0.15 3.47 10.54
N THR A 54 1.37 2.94 10.46
CA THR A 54 2.16 3.00 9.24
C THR A 54 2.80 1.67 8.92
N ALA A 55 2.90 1.38 7.61
CA ALA A 55 3.78 0.34 7.09
C ALA A 55 5.03 1.02 6.55
N THR A 56 6.20 0.48 6.85
CA THR A 56 7.47 1.11 6.48
C THR A 56 8.31 0.17 5.65
N TRP A 57 8.80 0.68 4.52
CA TRP A 57 9.84 0.04 3.72
C TRP A 57 11.16 0.75 3.95
N LYS A 58 12.20 -0.01 4.23
CA LYS A 58 13.57 0.51 4.35
C LYS A 58 14.30 0.14 3.08
N ILE A 59 14.74 1.14 2.34
CA ILE A 59 15.36 0.94 1.04
C ILE A 59 16.81 1.40 1.11
N PRO A 60 17.80 0.49 0.97
CA PRO A 60 19.19 0.91 0.89
C PRO A 60 19.45 1.60 -0.46
N VAL A 61 20.12 2.75 -0.41
CA VAL A 61 20.49 3.51 -1.59
C VAL A 61 21.97 3.27 -1.85
N PRO A 62 22.34 2.56 -2.94
CA PRO A 62 23.73 2.13 -3.15
C PRO A 62 24.69 3.29 -3.46
N GLU A 63 24.20 4.33 -4.11
CA GLU A 63 25.01 5.50 -4.42
C GLU A 63 24.16 6.75 -4.46
N ALA A 64 24.73 7.89 -4.14
CA ALA A 64 24.01 9.16 -4.18
C ALA A 64 23.57 9.50 -5.60
N GLY A 65 22.42 10.09 -5.76
CA GLY A 65 21.92 10.51 -7.06
C GLY A 65 20.44 10.80 -7.07
N GLN A 66 19.93 11.08 -8.26
CA GLN A 66 18.51 11.28 -8.50
C GLN A 66 17.83 9.94 -8.68
N TYR A 67 16.72 9.74 -8.00
CA TYR A 67 15.93 8.50 -8.05
C TYR A 67 14.47 8.81 -8.29
N GLU A 68 13.82 7.93 -9.05
CA GLU A 68 12.37 7.89 -9.14
C GLU A 68 11.87 6.84 -8.15
N LEU A 69 10.88 7.21 -7.34
CA LEU A 69 10.25 6.31 -6.36
C LEU A 69 8.91 5.86 -6.89
N TYR A 70 8.67 4.56 -6.87
CA TYR A 70 7.44 3.95 -7.37
C TYR A 70 6.76 3.13 -6.28
N TYR A 71 5.44 3.12 -6.33
CA TYR A 71 4.60 2.25 -5.51
C TYR A 71 3.81 1.32 -6.43
N HIS A 72 3.68 0.05 -6.04
CA HIS A 72 2.88 -0.92 -6.79
C HIS A 72 1.42 -0.81 -6.37
N VAL A 73 0.59 -0.28 -7.27
CA VAL A 73 -0.82 0.03 -6.99
C VAL A 73 -1.68 -1.22 -7.15
N PHE A 74 -2.49 -1.48 -6.12
CA PHE A 74 -3.57 -2.45 -6.16
C PHE A 74 -4.89 -1.70 -5.99
N LYS A 75 -5.84 -1.93 -6.89
CA LYS A 75 -7.17 -1.31 -6.81
C LYS A 75 -8.19 -2.31 -6.30
N ASP A 76 -8.76 -2.01 -5.15
CA ASP A 76 -9.84 -2.77 -4.55
C ASP A 76 -11.15 -2.54 -5.32
N ASP A 77 -12.06 -3.50 -5.25
CA ASP A 77 -13.38 -3.43 -5.86
C ASP A 77 -14.21 -2.26 -5.32
N GLU A 78 -13.95 -1.80 -4.12
CA GLU A 78 -14.62 -0.63 -3.56
C GLU A 78 -14.57 0.58 -4.48
N LEU A 79 -13.47 0.76 -5.21
CA LEU A 79 -13.33 1.86 -6.16
C LEU A 79 -14.33 1.77 -7.31
N ARG A 80 -14.81 0.58 -7.63
CA ARG A 80 -15.81 0.39 -8.69
C ARG A 80 -17.22 0.74 -8.23
N TRP A 81 -17.50 0.47 -6.94
CA TRP A 81 -18.87 0.60 -6.43
C TRP A 81 -19.16 1.97 -5.86
N ASN A 82 -18.12 2.68 -5.44
CA ASN A 82 -18.29 3.98 -4.80
C ASN A 82 -17.42 5.03 -5.47
N ASP A 83 -17.95 5.62 -6.54
CA ASP A 83 -17.25 6.63 -7.33
C ASP A 83 -17.14 7.99 -6.60
N ARG A 84 -17.79 8.14 -5.45
CA ARG A 84 -17.70 9.37 -4.65
C ARG A 84 -16.49 9.40 -3.75
N LEU A 85 -15.93 8.24 -3.41
CA LEU A 85 -14.77 8.18 -2.53
C LEU A 85 -13.49 8.53 -3.28
N GLN A 86 -12.65 9.30 -2.64
CA GLN A 86 -11.30 9.56 -3.10
C GLN A 86 -10.38 8.48 -2.56
N GLY A 87 -9.76 7.73 -3.44
CA GLY A 87 -8.84 6.67 -3.06
C GLY A 87 -7.41 7.18 -2.88
N GLU A 88 -7.22 8.23 -2.09
CA GLU A 88 -5.92 8.83 -1.92
C GLU A 88 -5.15 8.17 -0.79
N TYR A 89 -3.96 7.66 -1.11
CA TYR A 89 -3.02 7.11 -0.14
C TYR A 89 -2.01 8.16 0.24
N HIS A 90 -1.72 8.25 1.53
CA HIS A 90 -0.76 9.20 2.08
C HIS A 90 0.53 8.48 2.45
N PHE A 91 1.61 8.87 1.79
CA PHE A 91 2.95 8.37 2.05
C PHE A 91 3.81 9.44 2.70
N ARG A 92 4.80 9.01 3.46
CA ARG A 92 5.89 9.86 3.94
C ARG A 92 7.19 9.26 3.50
N VAL A 93 8.07 10.10 2.96
CA VAL A 93 9.39 9.69 2.51
C VAL A 93 10.42 10.37 3.40
N ALA A 94 11.17 9.57 4.16
CA ALA A 94 12.17 10.06 5.11
C ALA A 94 13.56 9.75 4.58
N TYR A 95 14.36 10.80 4.35
CA TYR A 95 15.71 10.70 3.83
C TYR A 95 16.52 11.93 4.22
N ASP A 96 17.83 11.75 4.44
CA ASP A 96 18.76 12.84 4.69
C ASP A 96 18.28 13.83 5.77
N SER A 97 17.69 13.30 6.86
CA SER A 97 17.11 14.08 7.96
C SER A 97 15.89 14.92 7.56
N GLU A 98 15.34 14.70 6.38
CA GLU A 98 14.12 15.33 5.91
C GLU A 98 12.99 14.33 5.85
N MET A 99 11.76 14.84 5.85
CA MET A 99 10.56 14.03 5.66
C MET A 99 9.61 14.79 4.75
N GLU A 100 9.19 14.16 3.68
CA GLU A 100 8.26 14.75 2.73
C GLU A 100 7.02 13.90 2.63
N ASP A 101 5.87 14.55 2.50
CA ASP A 101 4.61 13.88 2.23
C ASP A 101 4.48 13.64 0.72
N ALA A 102 3.87 12.52 0.37
CA ALA A 102 3.55 12.19 -1.01
C ALA A 102 2.21 11.48 -1.06
N TYR A 103 1.52 11.59 -2.18
CA TYR A 103 0.16 11.07 -2.31
C TYR A 103 0.00 10.35 -3.64
N ILE A 104 -0.79 9.27 -3.62
CA ILE A 104 -1.26 8.63 -4.84
C ILE A 104 -2.77 8.54 -4.77
N ASN A 105 -3.45 9.05 -5.79
CA ASN A 105 -4.89 8.87 -5.93
C ASN A 105 -5.12 7.59 -6.73
N LEU A 106 -5.59 6.54 -6.06
CA LEU A 106 -5.80 5.23 -6.68
C LEU A 106 -6.81 5.27 -7.81
N ARG A 107 -7.76 6.20 -7.75
CA ARG A 107 -8.78 6.32 -8.78
C ARG A 107 -8.18 6.77 -10.11
N LYS A 108 -7.17 7.63 -10.05
CA LYS A 108 -6.49 8.16 -11.24
C LYS A 108 -5.28 7.35 -11.66
N ALA A 109 -4.66 6.63 -10.72
CA ALA A 109 -3.47 5.84 -10.99
C ALA A 109 -3.82 4.57 -11.76
N ASN A 110 -2.85 4.04 -12.50
CA ASN A 110 -2.97 2.73 -13.13
C ASN A 110 -2.54 1.65 -12.13
N GLU A 111 -3.09 0.44 -12.28
CA GLU A 111 -2.61 -0.69 -11.50
C GLU A 111 -1.16 -1.00 -11.89
N GLY A 112 -0.38 -1.49 -10.94
CA GLY A 112 1.04 -1.76 -11.12
C GLY A 112 1.89 -0.59 -10.68
N TRP A 113 3.08 -0.47 -11.24
CA TRP A 113 4.03 0.55 -10.83
C TRP A 113 3.59 1.95 -11.22
N GLU A 114 3.42 2.80 -10.22
CA GLU A 114 3.03 4.20 -10.38
C GLU A 114 4.05 5.08 -9.68
N GLN A 115 4.49 6.14 -10.34
CA GLN A 115 5.51 7.03 -9.79
C GLN A 115 4.94 7.84 -8.63
N LEU A 116 5.62 7.76 -7.48
CA LEU A 116 5.28 8.51 -6.29
C LEU A 116 5.97 9.89 -6.29
N GLY A 117 7.19 9.95 -6.77
CA GLY A 117 7.95 11.19 -6.86
C GLY A 117 9.36 10.97 -7.34
N THR A 118 10.11 12.07 -7.45
CA THR A 118 11.52 12.08 -7.80
C THR A 118 12.29 12.78 -6.69
N TYR A 119 13.40 12.18 -6.25
CA TYR A 119 14.16 12.67 -5.09
C TYR A 119 15.64 12.54 -5.34
N TYR A 120 16.41 13.42 -4.70
CA TYR A 120 17.87 13.21 -4.60
C TYR A 120 18.14 12.52 -3.26
N PHE A 121 18.70 11.31 -3.31
CA PHE A 121 19.06 10.55 -2.12
C PHE A 121 20.57 10.46 -1.99
N SER A 122 21.08 10.66 -0.77
CA SER A 122 22.45 10.30 -0.44
C SER A 122 22.56 8.76 -0.32
N ALA A 123 23.79 8.26 -0.35
CA ALA A 123 24.03 6.82 -0.20
C ALA A 123 23.77 6.39 1.26
N ASP A 124 22.52 6.17 1.61
CA ASP A 124 22.05 5.81 2.93
C ASP A 124 20.73 5.05 2.79
N THR A 125 20.03 4.86 3.89
CA THR A 125 18.72 4.18 3.87
C THR A 125 17.61 5.22 3.78
N VAL A 126 16.71 5.01 2.84
CA VAL A 126 15.47 5.78 2.70
C VAL A 126 14.34 4.97 3.33
N ARG A 127 13.48 5.62 4.08
CA ARG A 127 12.28 5.01 4.62
C ARG A 127 11.06 5.57 3.90
N VAL A 128 10.26 4.67 3.36
CA VAL A 128 8.98 5.02 2.76
C VAL A 128 7.90 4.47 3.67
N MET A 129 7.02 5.32 4.14
CA MET A 129 5.94 4.95 5.05
C MET A 129 4.61 5.19 4.38
N LEU A 130 3.74 4.20 4.43
CA LEU A 130 2.35 4.34 4.00
C LEU A 130 1.49 4.38 5.26
N THR A 131 0.75 5.47 5.44
CA THR A 131 -0.13 5.63 6.59
C THR A 131 -1.47 4.96 6.33
N ASP A 132 -2.23 4.71 7.40
CA ASP A 132 -3.58 4.18 7.27
C ASP A 132 -4.64 5.26 7.01
N GLU A 133 -4.21 6.50 6.81
CA GLU A 133 -5.14 7.60 6.50
C GLU A 133 -5.68 7.45 5.09
N CYS A 134 -6.94 7.12 4.97
CA CYS A 134 -7.58 6.94 3.68
C CYS A 134 -9.09 6.96 3.85
N LYS A 135 -9.82 7.36 2.82
CA LYS A 135 -11.27 7.37 2.82
C LYS A 135 -11.90 6.07 2.32
N LEU A 136 -11.08 5.18 1.79
CA LEU A 136 -11.51 3.82 1.49
C LEU A 136 -11.58 3.01 2.78
N ARG A 137 -12.19 1.82 2.72
CA ARG A 137 -12.34 0.97 3.91
C ARG A 137 -11.04 0.40 4.43
N SER A 138 -10.05 0.29 3.56
CA SER A 138 -8.75 -0.30 3.92
C SER A 138 -7.62 0.29 3.08
N VAL A 139 -6.41 0.14 3.61
CA VAL A 139 -5.18 0.54 2.93
C VAL A 139 -4.32 -0.70 2.72
N THR A 140 -3.85 -0.89 1.50
CA THR A 140 -3.01 -2.03 1.13
C THR A 140 -1.59 -1.56 0.88
N ALA A 141 -0.64 -2.11 1.64
CA ALA A 141 0.78 -1.83 1.49
C ALA A 141 1.41 -2.97 0.67
N ASP A 142 1.66 -2.72 -0.60
CA ASP A 142 2.20 -3.74 -1.51
C ASP A 142 3.73 -3.61 -1.61
N ALA A 143 4.24 -2.90 -2.59
CA ALA A 143 5.67 -2.82 -2.82
C ALA A 143 6.09 -1.43 -3.27
N VAL A 144 7.33 -1.08 -2.95
CA VAL A 144 7.96 0.14 -3.44
C VAL A 144 9.28 -0.22 -4.11
N LYS A 145 9.73 0.62 -5.03
CA LYS A 145 11.05 0.51 -5.62
C LYS A 145 11.61 1.89 -5.94
N ILE A 146 12.93 1.97 -6.03
CA ILE A 146 13.61 3.16 -6.53
C ILE A 146 14.35 2.80 -7.80
N VAL A 147 14.38 3.75 -8.73
CA VAL A 147 15.10 3.60 -10.00
C VAL A 147 15.99 4.82 -10.17
N LYS A 148 17.28 4.59 -10.31
CA LYS A 148 18.24 5.68 -10.50
C LYS A 148 18.05 6.29 -11.89
N ARG A 149 18.05 7.60 -11.93
CA ARG A 149 17.97 8.36 -13.18
C ARG A 149 19.33 8.54 -13.84
#